data_458486fe9f35c19daeb0d3102492f147
#
_entry.id   458486fe9f35c19daeb0d3102492f147
#
_cell.length_a   1.000
_cell.length_b   1.000
_cell.length_c   1.000
_cell.angle_alpha   90.00
_cell.angle_beta   90.00
_cell.angle_gamma   90.00
#
_symmetry.space_group_name_H-M   'P 1'
#
loop_
_entity.id
_entity.type
_entity.pdbx_description
1 polymer ?
#
loop_
_entity_poly.entity_id
_entity_poly.type
_entity_poly.pdbx_seq_one_letter_code
_entity_poly.pdbx_strand_id
1 'polypeptide(L)'
;MPLCGRKDSYMFRYLLEYGPDSIKSYAIGLLLSLPLIVLALSVHESAHAWVAYKLGDPTAYNLGRVTLNPIKHLNLPGFLCMLFFGFGWATPVPIMSRNFKKPRRDMALSAIAGPLSNLLLGFIFSFFSVLSNYLLSFLPADISEKAMTAIFVWVYFLKLGALLNVSLAVFNLLPVPPLDGSRFFYIFLPTKWYFDVMKYEKYIEIAIFALLWLGVLDVPLSFLTNAILTGMYRLWELIPIFA
;
A
#
# COMPACT_ATOMS: atom_id res chain seq x y z
N MET A 1 -20.03 0.12 -12.92
CA MET A 1 -19.70 -1.00 -12.01
C MET A 1 -19.19 -0.42 -10.70
N PRO A 2 -19.86 -0.60 -9.57
CA PRO A 2 -19.49 0.02 -8.30
C PRO A 2 -18.49 -0.86 -7.56
N LEU A 3 -17.20 -0.79 -7.88
CA LEU A 3 -16.13 -1.39 -7.09
C LEU A 3 -15.60 -0.45 -5.98
N CYS A 4 -16.35 0.61 -5.68
CA CYS A 4 -16.02 1.60 -4.64
C CYS A 4 -17.02 1.59 -3.49
N GLY A 5 -17.57 0.42 -3.15
CA GLY A 5 -18.53 0.25 -2.05
C GLY A 5 -18.05 -0.78 -1.05
N ARG A 6 -17.39 -0.35 -0.07
CA ARG A 6 -17.26 -0.69 1.35
C ARG A 6 -17.62 -2.10 1.90
N LYS A 7 -18.17 -3.03 1.12
CA LYS A 7 -18.65 -4.31 1.64
C LYS A 7 -17.84 -5.53 1.22
N ASP A 8 -16.93 -5.38 0.28
CA ASP A 8 -16.36 -6.49 -0.49
C ASP A 8 -14.96 -6.92 -0.03
N SER A 9 -14.45 -6.35 1.06
CA SER A 9 -13.06 -6.57 1.49
C SER A 9 -12.80 -7.90 2.20
N TYR A 10 -13.83 -8.61 2.63
CA TYR A 10 -13.68 -9.83 3.42
C TYR A 10 -14.36 -11.00 2.73
N MET A 11 -13.60 -12.01 2.35
CA MET A 11 -14.12 -13.21 1.68
C MET A 11 -15.37 -13.78 2.38
N PHE A 12 -15.35 -13.88 3.70
CA PHE A 12 -16.45 -14.44 4.47
C PHE A 12 -17.71 -13.57 4.39
N ARG A 13 -17.55 -12.26 4.48
CA ARG A 13 -18.66 -11.29 4.35
C ARG A 13 -19.22 -11.23 2.94
N TYR A 14 -18.33 -11.29 1.94
CA TYR A 14 -18.69 -11.31 0.53
C TYR A 14 -19.52 -12.55 0.17
N LEU A 15 -19.14 -13.73 0.70
CA LEU A 15 -19.90 -14.98 0.54
C LEU A 15 -21.27 -14.93 1.18
N LEU A 16 -21.39 -14.30 2.36
CA LEU A 16 -22.67 -14.17 3.05
C LEU A 16 -23.63 -13.20 2.34
N GLU A 17 -23.10 -12.18 1.69
CA GLU A 17 -23.90 -11.11 1.07
C GLU A 17 -24.27 -11.40 -0.39
N TYR A 18 -23.38 -12.03 -1.17
CA TYR A 18 -23.54 -12.20 -2.64
C TYR A 18 -23.65 -13.67 -3.11
N GLY A 19 -23.52 -14.63 -2.22
CA GLY A 19 -23.65 -16.06 -2.52
C GLY A 19 -22.49 -16.68 -3.33
N PRO A 20 -22.62 -17.95 -3.74
CA PRO A 20 -21.51 -18.72 -4.35
C PRO A 20 -20.99 -18.19 -5.68
N ASP A 21 -21.84 -17.52 -6.49
CA ASP A 21 -21.44 -17.00 -7.79
C ASP A 21 -20.45 -15.83 -7.69
N SER A 22 -20.40 -15.19 -6.53
CA SER A 22 -19.45 -14.12 -6.22
C SER A 22 -18.02 -14.62 -5.99
N ILE A 23 -17.85 -15.91 -5.67
CA ILE A 23 -16.53 -16.52 -5.36
C ILE A 23 -15.57 -16.35 -6.53
N LYS A 24 -16.05 -16.52 -7.76
CA LYS A 24 -15.20 -16.37 -8.97
C LYS A 24 -14.65 -14.95 -9.10
N SER A 25 -15.51 -13.97 -8.93
CA SER A 25 -15.13 -12.54 -9.03
C SER A 25 -14.16 -12.16 -7.92
N TYR A 26 -14.40 -12.63 -6.71
CA TYR A 26 -13.48 -12.45 -5.57
C TYR A 26 -12.13 -13.11 -5.82
N ALA A 27 -12.11 -14.37 -6.26
CA ALA A 27 -10.88 -15.11 -6.54
C ALA A 27 -10.03 -14.43 -7.63
N ILE A 28 -10.67 -13.93 -8.70
CA ILE A 28 -9.97 -13.18 -9.75
C ILE A 28 -9.39 -11.88 -9.19
N GLY A 29 -10.16 -11.12 -8.42
CA GLY A 29 -9.68 -9.90 -7.78
C GLY A 29 -8.50 -10.17 -6.85
N LEU A 30 -8.58 -11.22 -6.03
CA LEU A 30 -7.50 -11.66 -5.16
C LEU A 30 -6.26 -12.06 -5.95
N LEU A 31 -6.43 -12.90 -7.00
CA LEU A 31 -5.32 -13.35 -7.83
C LEU A 31 -4.58 -12.18 -8.49
N LEU A 32 -5.30 -11.16 -8.94
CA LEU A 32 -4.71 -9.95 -9.52
C LEU A 32 -4.06 -9.04 -8.46
N SER A 33 -4.61 -8.98 -7.26
CA SER A 33 -4.08 -8.11 -6.20
C SER A 33 -2.84 -8.70 -5.51
N LEU A 34 -2.72 -10.03 -5.39
CA LEU A 34 -1.60 -10.68 -4.71
C LEU A 34 -0.22 -10.23 -5.18
N PRO A 35 0.12 -10.30 -6.49
CA PRO A 35 1.44 -9.88 -6.97
C PRO A 35 1.67 -8.38 -6.72
N LEU A 36 0.63 -7.56 -6.80
CA LEU A 36 0.70 -6.12 -6.55
C LEU A 36 0.96 -5.81 -5.07
N ILE A 37 0.29 -6.49 -4.16
CA ILE A 37 0.49 -6.32 -2.72
C ILE A 37 1.89 -6.79 -2.32
N VAL A 38 2.31 -7.94 -2.81
CA VAL A 38 3.65 -8.48 -2.56
C VAL A 38 4.73 -7.53 -3.07
N LEU A 39 4.56 -6.95 -4.24
CA LEU A 39 5.45 -5.92 -4.78
C LEU A 39 5.43 -4.67 -3.92
N ALA A 40 4.24 -4.15 -3.58
CA ALA A 40 4.08 -2.94 -2.77
C ALA A 40 4.76 -3.06 -1.41
N LEU A 41 4.56 -4.18 -0.70
CA LEU A 41 5.19 -4.45 0.59
C LEU A 41 6.72 -4.61 0.45
N SER A 42 7.19 -5.31 -0.60
CA SER A 42 8.64 -5.50 -0.82
C SER A 42 9.36 -4.19 -1.10
N VAL A 43 8.76 -3.31 -1.90
CA VAL A 43 9.31 -1.97 -2.18
C VAL A 43 9.31 -1.12 -0.92
N HIS A 44 8.22 -1.15 -0.16
CA HIS A 44 8.04 -0.42 1.10
C HIS A 44 9.12 -0.78 2.13
N GLU A 45 9.24 -2.05 2.46
CA GLU A 45 10.22 -2.55 3.44
C GLU A 45 11.66 -2.32 2.96
N SER A 46 11.92 -2.51 1.66
CA SER A 46 13.24 -2.24 1.07
C SER A 46 13.61 -0.77 1.14
N ALA A 47 12.65 0.14 0.98
CA ALA A 47 12.87 1.58 1.09
C ALA A 47 13.28 1.98 2.51
N HIS A 48 12.60 1.45 3.54
CA HIS A 48 13.00 1.62 4.94
C HIS A 48 14.43 1.15 5.18
N ALA A 49 14.74 -0.09 4.76
CA ALA A 49 16.05 -0.70 4.92
C ALA A 49 17.16 0.11 4.21
N TRP A 50 16.88 0.56 2.99
CA TRP A 50 17.83 1.31 2.18
C TRP A 50 18.13 2.69 2.76
N VAL A 51 17.10 3.42 3.18
CA VAL A 51 17.28 4.74 3.79
C VAL A 51 17.97 4.63 5.15
N ALA A 52 17.60 3.66 5.99
CA ALA A 52 18.28 3.39 7.25
C ALA A 52 19.79 3.13 7.04
N TYR A 53 20.13 2.27 6.07
CA TYR A 53 21.51 2.00 5.69
C TYR A 53 22.27 3.27 5.27
N LYS A 54 21.67 4.10 4.42
CA LYS A 54 22.27 5.39 3.97
C LYS A 54 22.47 6.38 5.11
N LEU A 55 21.64 6.32 6.14
CA LEU A 55 21.72 7.19 7.32
C LEU A 55 22.66 6.64 8.42
N GLY A 56 23.24 5.44 8.22
CA GLY A 56 24.27 4.88 9.07
C GLY A 56 23.86 3.68 9.90
N ASP A 57 22.65 3.14 9.73
CA ASP A 57 22.23 1.89 10.36
C ASP A 57 22.38 0.70 9.38
N PRO A 58 23.44 -0.14 9.54
CA PRO A 58 23.67 -1.28 8.66
C PRO A 58 22.84 -2.51 9.05
N THR A 59 22.01 -2.44 10.10
CA THR A 59 21.31 -3.61 10.67
C THR A 59 20.49 -4.35 9.61
N ALA A 60 19.62 -3.67 8.92
CA ALA A 60 18.76 -4.26 7.89
C ALA A 60 19.56 -4.74 6.67
N TYR A 61 20.60 -4.01 6.29
CA TYR A 61 21.50 -4.39 5.20
C TYR A 61 22.22 -5.71 5.50
N ASN A 62 22.80 -5.83 6.68
CA ASN A 62 23.53 -7.03 7.10
C ASN A 62 22.62 -8.27 7.20
N LEU A 63 21.32 -8.07 7.43
CA LEU A 63 20.31 -9.13 7.41
C LEU A 63 19.75 -9.44 6.00
N GLY A 64 20.30 -8.79 4.96
CA GLY A 64 19.87 -8.99 3.58
C GLY A 64 18.43 -8.52 3.31
N ARG A 65 17.99 -7.45 4.04
CA ARG A 65 16.64 -6.88 3.91
C ARG A 65 16.55 -5.76 2.88
N VAL A 66 17.68 -5.27 2.35
CA VAL A 66 17.72 -4.33 1.23
C VAL A 66 17.58 -5.13 -0.06
N THR A 67 16.38 -5.58 -0.36
CA THR A 67 16.08 -6.46 -1.49
C THR A 67 14.62 -6.38 -1.88
N LEU A 68 14.31 -6.52 -3.17
CA LEU A 68 12.94 -6.65 -3.66
C LEU A 68 12.41 -8.09 -3.62
N ASN A 69 13.22 -9.05 -3.10
CA ASN A 69 12.78 -10.43 -2.96
C ASN A 69 11.65 -10.52 -1.90
N PRO A 70 10.41 -10.83 -2.30
CA PRO A 70 9.27 -10.82 -1.40
C PRO A 70 9.37 -11.83 -0.27
N ILE A 71 10.06 -12.95 -0.48
CA ILE A 71 10.22 -14.01 0.53
C ILE A 71 10.90 -13.46 1.80
N LYS A 72 11.76 -12.45 1.65
CA LYS A 72 12.44 -11.80 2.77
C LYS A 72 11.52 -10.91 3.60
N HIS A 73 10.41 -10.46 3.04
CA HIS A 73 9.48 -9.50 3.66
C HIS A 73 8.14 -10.12 4.06
N LEU A 74 7.79 -11.27 3.47
CA LEU A 74 6.54 -11.94 3.77
C LEU A 74 6.53 -12.50 5.20
N ASN A 75 5.41 -12.24 5.89
CA ASN A 75 5.05 -12.90 7.14
C ASN A 75 3.90 -13.87 6.84
N LEU A 76 4.12 -15.18 7.01
CA LEU A 76 3.13 -16.16 6.64
C LEU A 76 1.77 -15.98 7.35
N PRO A 77 1.69 -15.78 8.68
CA PRO A 77 0.44 -15.42 9.34
C PRO A 77 -0.21 -14.16 8.79
N GLY A 78 0.57 -13.08 8.59
CA GLY A 78 0.05 -11.83 8.03
C GLY A 78 -0.47 -12.00 6.60
N PHE A 79 0.19 -12.82 5.79
CA PHE A 79 -0.24 -13.16 4.43
C PHE A 79 -1.55 -13.96 4.44
N LEU A 80 -1.69 -14.95 5.32
CA LEU A 80 -2.94 -15.71 5.47
C LEU A 80 -4.09 -14.82 5.96
N CYS A 81 -3.83 -13.94 6.92
CA CYS A 81 -4.83 -12.95 7.35
C CYS A 81 -5.28 -12.06 6.19
N MET A 82 -4.37 -11.64 5.32
CA MET A 82 -4.70 -10.85 4.14
C MET A 82 -5.60 -11.63 3.17
N LEU A 83 -5.36 -12.93 2.96
CA LEU A 83 -6.17 -13.77 2.09
C LEU A 83 -7.61 -13.95 2.60
N PHE A 84 -7.80 -14.16 3.91
CA PHE A 84 -9.09 -14.50 4.47
C PHE A 84 -9.87 -13.30 5.00
N PHE A 85 -9.18 -12.28 5.49
CA PHE A 85 -9.77 -11.13 6.17
C PHE A 85 -9.55 -9.79 5.46
N GLY A 86 -8.78 -9.79 4.35
CA GLY A 86 -8.52 -8.58 3.56
C GLY A 86 -7.51 -7.61 4.17
N PHE A 87 -6.92 -7.94 5.31
CA PHE A 87 -5.82 -7.18 5.94
C PHE A 87 -4.71 -8.12 6.39
N GLY A 88 -3.48 -7.62 6.38
CA GLY A 88 -2.31 -8.40 6.76
C GLY A 88 -1.12 -7.50 7.03
N TRP A 89 -0.03 -8.11 7.41
CA TRP A 89 1.22 -7.40 7.71
C TRP A 89 2.43 -8.12 7.13
N ALA A 90 3.46 -7.35 6.82
CA ALA A 90 4.78 -7.83 6.44
C ALA A 90 5.65 -8.12 7.67
N THR A 91 6.77 -8.78 7.46
CA THR A 91 7.82 -8.87 8.49
C THR A 91 8.58 -7.55 8.50
N PRO A 92 8.45 -6.72 9.55
CA PRO A 92 9.04 -5.40 9.57
C PRO A 92 10.57 -5.45 9.52
N VAL A 93 11.15 -4.44 8.88
CA VAL A 93 12.60 -4.27 8.81
C VAL A 93 13.13 -3.77 10.16
N PRO A 94 14.11 -4.45 10.77
CA PRO A 94 14.71 -3.99 12.01
C PRO A 94 15.58 -2.76 11.78
N ILE A 95 15.24 -1.67 12.47
CA ILE A 95 15.96 -0.39 12.45
C ILE A 95 16.40 -0.05 13.87
N MET A 96 17.70 0.23 14.04
CA MET A 96 18.27 0.53 15.34
C MET A 96 18.64 2.01 15.45
N SER A 97 17.84 2.78 16.19
CA SER A 97 18.04 4.23 16.37
C SER A 97 19.41 4.61 16.93
N ARG A 98 20.03 3.73 17.72
CA ARG A 98 21.38 3.94 18.30
C ARG A 98 22.50 4.02 17.25
N ASN A 99 22.29 3.47 16.07
CA ASN A 99 23.27 3.47 14.98
C ASN A 99 23.23 4.77 14.17
N PHE A 100 22.18 5.57 14.30
CA PHE A 100 22.04 6.82 13.57
C PHE A 100 22.88 7.97 14.17
N LYS A 101 23.39 8.85 13.31
CA LYS A 101 24.07 10.06 13.75
C LYS A 101 23.13 11.05 14.44
N LYS A 102 21.91 11.16 13.96
CA LYS A 102 20.84 12.01 14.51
C LYS A 102 19.58 11.15 14.73
N PRO A 103 19.49 10.39 15.83
CA PRO A 103 18.52 9.31 16.01
C PRO A 103 17.08 9.69 15.72
N ARG A 104 16.59 10.83 16.20
CA ARG A 104 15.19 11.26 15.97
C ARG A 104 14.91 11.59 14.52
N ARG A 105 15.78 12.40 13.90
CA ARG A 105 15.62 12.80 12.49
C ARG A 105 15.76 11.60 11.56
N ASP A 106 16.80 10.79 11.78
CA ASP A 106 17.16 9.71 10.88
C ASP A 106 16.15 8.56 10.97
N MET A 107 15.57 8.34 12.17
CA MET A 107 14.42 7.43 12.34
C MET A 107 13.19 7.93 11.58
N ALA A 108 12.86 9.21 11.66
CA ALA A 108 11.72 9.79 10.94
C ALA A 108 11.90 9.73 9.42
N LEU A 109 13.11 10.04 8.92
CA LEU A 109 13.42 9.92 7.48
C LEU A 109 13.36 8.46 7.00
N SER A 110 13.83 7.54 7.82
CA SER A 110 13.72 6.11 7.52
C SER A 110 12.26 5.65 7.52
N ALA A 111 11.45 6.11 8.46
CA ALA A 111 10.05 5.75 8.56
C ALA A 111 9.20 6.27 7.37
N ILE A 112 9.42 7.50 6.93
CA ILE A 112 8.64 8.04 5.79
C ILE A 112 9.04 7.42 4.44
N ALA A 113 10.20 6.77 4.35
CA ALA A 113 10.72 6.20 3.10
C ALA A 113 9.80 5.12 2.51
N GLY A 114 9.21 4.27 3.35
CA GLY A 114 8.25 3.25 2.92
C GLY A 114 7.01 3.86 2.26
N PRO A 115 6.24 4.69 2.96
CA PRO A 115 5.09 5.36 2.37
C PRO A 115 5.41 6.16 1.11
N LEU A 116 6.54 6.89 1.06
CA LEU A 116 6.95 7.63 -0.12
C LEU A 116 7.27 6.72 -1.31
N SER A 117 7.89 5.57 -1.06
CA SER A 117 8.15 4.58 -2.12
C SER A 117 6.86 4.01 -2.72
N ASN A 118 5.83 3.80 -1.91
CA ASN A 118 4.52 3.38 -2.39
C ASN A 118 3.79 4.50 -3.15
N LEU A 119 3.88 5.77 -2.72
CA LEU A 119 3.34 6.88 -3.50
C LEU A 119 4.01 6.96 -4.88
N LEU A 120 5.33 6.81 -4.94
CA LEU A 120 6.06 6.78 -6.20
C LEU A 120 5.63 5.59 -7.08
N LEU A 121 5.48 4.40 -6.49
CA LEU A 121 5.06 3.23 -7.24
C LEU A 121 3.61 3.37 -7.73
N GLY A 122 2.71 3.93 -6.92
CA GLY A 122 1.34 4.28 -7.31
C GLY A 122 1.30 5.29 -8.46
N PHE A 123 2.20 6.28 -8.43
CA PHE A 123 2.37 7.26 -9.51
C PHE A 123 2.83 6.60 -10.82
N ILE A 124 3.78 5.65 -10.74
CA ILE A 124 4.24 4.87 -11.91
C ILE A 124 3.09 4.02 -12.47
N PHE A 125 2.34 3.32 -11.63
CA PHE A 125 1.19 2.54 -12.07
C PHE A 125 0.09 3.39 -12.71
N SER A 126 -0.18 4.58 -12.16
CA SER A 126 -1.14 5.52 -12.74
C SER A 126 -0.70 6.02 -14.12
N PHE A 127 0.60 6.29 -14.30
CA PHE A 127 1.17 6.64 -15.61
C PHE A 127 0.91 5.54 -16.64
N PHE A 128 1.31 4.30 -16.35
CA PHE A 128 1.10 3.20 -17.29
C PHE A 128 -0.38 2.92 -17.56
N SER A 129 -1.26 3.17 -16.60
CA SER A 129 -2.70 3.08 -16.81
C SER A 129 -3.21 4.11 -17.82
N VAL A 130 -2.79 5.37 -17.70
CA VAL A 130 -3.14 6.44 -18.64
C VAL A 130 -2.55 6.16 -20.02
N LEU A 131 -1.26 5.80 -20.06
CA LEU A 131 -0.59 5.44 -21.31
C LEU A 131 -1.29 4.28 -22.02
N SER A 132 -1.71 3.24 -21.28
CA SER A 132 -2.44 2.12 -21.86
C SER A 132 -3.79 2.54 -22.42
N ASN A 133 -4.54 3.41 -21.72
CA ASN A 133 -5.81 3.95 -22.23
C ASN A 133 -5.59 4.79 -23.50
N TYR A 134 -4.56 5.60 -23.55
CA TYR A 134 -4.19 6.38 -24.74
C TYR A 134 -3.87 5.47 -25.93
N LEU A 135 -3.05 4.43 -25.72
CA LEU A 135 -2.71 3.48 -26.78
C LEU A 135 -3.92 2.70 -27.29
N LEU A 136 -4.94 2.50 -26.46
CA LEU A 136 -6.21 1.88 -26.89
C LEU A 136 -6.93 2.67 -27.98
N SER A 137 -6.79 4.00 -28.04
CA SER A 137 -7.42 4.83 -29.06
C SER A 137 -6.88 4.59 -30.47
N PHE A 138 -5.71 3.97 -30.59
CA PHE A 138 -5.08 3.64 -31.88
C PHE A 138 -5.35 2.20 -32.34
N LEU A 139 -6.11 1.42 -31.57
CA LEU A 139 -6.39 0.05 -31.94
C LEU A 139 -7.47 -0.04 -33.04
N PRO A 140 -7.35 -1.02 -33.95
CA PRO A 140 -8.37 -1.25 -34.99
C PRO A 140 -9.72 -1.62 -34.35
N ALA A 141 -10.82 -1.27 -35.04
CA ALA A 141 -12.18 -1.56 -34.56
C ALA A 141 -12.54 -3.05 -34.58
N ASP A 142 -11.81 -3.86 -35.35
CA ASP A 142 -12.03 -5.29 -35.55
C ASP A 142 -11.21 -6.22 -34.62
N ILE A 143 -10.76 -5.68 -33.49
CA ILE A 143 -10.03 -6.47 -32.50
C ILE A 143 -10.92 -7.60 -31.98
N SER A 144 -10.32 -8.81 -31.85
CA SER A 144 -11.01 -9.95 -31.26
C SER A 144 -11.46 -9.69 -29.81
N GLU A 145 -12.62 -10.23 -29.44
CA GLU A 145 -13.17 -10.11 -28.08
C GLU A 145 -12.18 -10.57 -27.01
N LYS A 146 -11.42 -11.64 -27.28
CA LYS A 146 -10.36 -12.15 -26.36
C LYS A 146 -9.25 -11.14 -26.14
N ALA A 147 -8.79 -10.47 -27.20
CA ALA A 147 -7.74 -9.45 -27.09
C ALA A 147 -8.26 -8.23 -26.33
N MET A 148 -9.48 -7.80 -26.58
CA MET A 148 -10.10 -6.70 -25.84
C MET A 148 -10.23 -7.02 -24.34
N THR A 149 -10.67 -8.24 -24.01
CA THR A 149 -10.75 -8.70 -22.62
C THR A 149 -9.37 -8.68 -21.94
N ALA A 150 -8.32 -9.16 -22.61
CA ALA A 150 -6.98 -9.14 -22.07
C ALA A 150 -6.47 -7.71 -21.79
N ILE A 151 -6.77 -6.79 -22.69
CA ILE A 151 -6.43 -5.37 -22.52
C ILE A 151 -7.19 -4.75 -21.33
N PHE A 152 -8.48 -5.02 -21.19
CA PHE A 152 -9.24 -4.55 -20.02
C PHE A 152 -8.68 -5.08 -18.70
N VAL A 153 -8.31 -6.37 -18.65
CA VAL A 153 -7.66 -6.98 -17.46
C VAL A 153 -6.33 -6.29 -17.18
N TRP A 154 -5.53 -5.99 -18.19
CA TRP A 154 -4.27 -5.27 -18.05
C TRP A 154 -4.45 -3.86 -17.47
N VAL A 155 -5.35 -3.06 -18.05
CA VAL A 155 -5.64 -1.71 -17.57
C VAL A 155 -6.20 -1.74 -16.15
N TYR A 156 -7.08 -2.71 -15.85
CA TYR A 156 -7.59 -2.93 -14.50
C TYR A 156 -6.47 -3.26 -13.52
N PHE A 157 -5.54 -4.14 -13.89
CA PHE A 157 -4.36 -4.50 -13.08
C PHE A 157 -3.51 -3.27 -12.75
N LEU A 158 -3.26 -2.39 -13.72
CA LEU A 158 -2.52 -1.15 -13.51
C LEU A 158 -3.25 -0.18 -12.56
N LYS A 159 -4.56 0.00 -12.75
CA LYS A 159 -5.39 0.82 -11.85
C LYS A 159 -5.43 0.26 -10.43
N LEU A 160 -5.53 -1.05 -10.30
CA LEU A 160 -5.47 -1.74 -9.01
C LEU A 160 -4.10 -1.55 -8.35
N GLY A 161 -3.01 -1.62 -9.12
CA GLY A 161 -1.65 -1.35 -8.64
C GLY A 161 -1.49 0.07 -8.09
N ALA A 162 -2.02 1.08 -8.80
CA ALA A 162 -2.03 2.46 -8.31
C ALA A 162 -2.84 2.58 -7.01
N LEU A 163 -4.05 2.03 -6.98
CA LEU A 163 -4.95 2.07 -5.82
C LEU A 163 -4.30 1.43 -4.58
N LEU A 164 -3.79 0.21 -4.71
CA LEU A 164 -3.20 -0.53 -3.59
C LEU A 164 -1.98 0.19 -3.00
N ASN A 165 -1.11 0.71 -3.87
CA ASN A 165 0.09 1.43 -3.41
C ASN A 165 -0.26 2.75 -2.73
N VAL A 166 -1.17 3.55 -3.28
CA VAL A 166 -1.60 4.81 -2.64
C VAL A 166 -2.34 4.52 -1.33
N SER A 167 -3.21 3.51 -1.30
CA SER A 167 -3.91 3.10 -0.06
C SER A 167 -2.93 2.68 1.03
N LEU A 168 -1.90 1.89 0.69
CA LEU A 168 -0.87 1.46 1.62
C LEU A 168 -0.06 2.65 2.15
N ALA A 169 0.27 3.60 1.29
CA ALA A 169 0.96 4.82 1.70
C ALA A 169 0.12 5.69 2.63
N VAL A 170 -1.16 5.93 2.29
CA VAL A 170 -2.09 6.72 3.11
C VAL A 170 -2.27 6.08 4.48
N PHE A 171 -2.48 4.77 4.53
CA PHE A 171 -2.62 4.03 5.77
C PHE A 171 -1.36 4.18 6.65
N ASN A 172 -0.17 3.93 6.09
CA ASN A 172 1.07 4.02 6.84
C ASN A 172 1.47 5.45 7.22
N LEU A 173 0.93 6.48 6.57
CA LEU A 173 1.13 7.89 6.95
C LEU A 173 0.26 8.36 8.09
N LEU A 174 -0.69 7.56 8.58
CA LEU A 174 -1.47 7.92 9.77
C LEU A 174 -0.52 8.15 10.97
N PRO A 175 -0.74 9.24 11.75
CA PRO A 175 0.12 9.61 12.88
C PRO A 175 -0.13 8.76 14.13
N VAL A 176 -0.36 7.47 13.96
CA VAL A 176 -0.80 6.55 15.03
C VAL A 176 0.10 5.31 15.06
N PRO A 177 0.69 4.92 16.23
CA PRO A 177 1.46 3.70 16.35
C PRO A 177 0.60 2.45 16.04
N PRO A 178 1.17 1.40 15.46
CA PRO A 178 2.59 1.18 15.12
C PRO A 178 3.00 1.67 13.73
N LEU A 179 2.16 2.49 13.05
CA LEU A 179 2.34 2.91 11.67
C LEU A 179 3.53 3.88 11.51
N ASP A 180 4.12 3.91 10.32
CA ASP A 180 5.32 4.71 10.01
C ASP A 180 5.11 6.20 10.20
N GLY A 181 3.92 6.71 9.89
CA GLY A 181 3.53 8.09 10.11
C GLY A 181 3.71 8.52 11.56
N SER A 182 3.46 7.64 12.53
CA SER A 182 3.69 7.96 13.93
C SER A 182 5.16 8.30 14.21
N ARG A 183 6.09 7.49 13.70
CA ARG A 183 7.54 7.70 13.86
C ARG A 183 8.02 8.98 13.17
N PHE A 184 7.41 9.33 12.04
CA PHE A 184 7.69 10.60 11.36
C PHE A 184 7.16 11.79 12.14
N PHE A 185 5.90 11.76 12.59
CA PHE A 185 5.31 12.88 13.34
C PHE A 185 5.90 13.07 14.73
N TYR A 186 6.46 12.03 15.34
CA TYR A 186 7.12 12.12 16.65
C TYR A 186 8.37 13.00 16.67
N ILE A 187 8.95 13.34 15.51
CA ILE A 187 10.05 14.32 15.47
C ILE A 187 9.61 15.69 16.03
N PHE A 188 8.33 16.03 15.87
CA PHE A 188 7.73 17.31 16.28
C PHE A 188 7.21 17.29 17.73
N LEU A 189 7.13 16.10 18.37
CA LEU A 189 6.61 15.96 19.72
C LEU A 189 7.70 16.10 20.78
N PRO A 190 7.38 16.70 21.95
CA PRO A 190 8.26 16.63 23.11
C PRO A 190 8.57 15.17 23.50
N THR A 191 9.79 14.91 23.97
CA THR A 191 10.27 13.55 24.28
C THR A 191 9.36 12.82 25.29
N LYS A 192 8.80 13.54 26.27
CA LYS A 192 7.87 12.97 27.26
C LYS A 192 6.64 12.36 26.58
N TRP A 193 5.99 13.10 25.68
CA TRP A 193 4.79 12.64 24.98
C TRP A 193 5.08 11.43 24.06
N TYR A 194 6.25 11.39 23.46
CA TYR A 194 6.70 10.23 22.71
C TYR A 194 6.69 8.96 23.54
N PHE A 195 7.33 8.98 24.73
CA PHE A 195 7.37 7.81 25.60
C PHE A 195 6.01 7.44 26.19
N ASP A 196 5.18 8.43 26.49
CA ASP A 196 3.83 8.20 26.99
C ASP A 196 2.95 7.48 25.96
N VAL A 197 3.02 7.87 24.67
CA VAL A 197 2.27 7.21 23.58
C VAL A 197 2.81 5.81 23.31
N MET A 198 4.14 5.65 23.24
CA MET A 198 4.77 4.33 23.00
C MET A 198 4.43 3.30 24.08
N LYS A 199 4.18 3.74 25.31
CA LYS A 199 3.73 2.85 26.40
C LYS A 199 2.39 2.17 26.08
N TYR A 200 1.55 2.81 25.29
CA TYR A 200 0.22 2.30 24.91
C TYR A 200 0.18 1.74 23.49
N GLU A 201 1.33 1.62 22.79
CA GLU A 201 1.41 1.18 21.37
C GLU A 201 0.58 -0.06 21.10
N LYS A 202 0.71 -1.12 21.93
CA LYS A 202 -0.03 -2.38 21.76
C LYS A 202 -1.55 -2.21 21.87
N TYR A 203 -2.04 -1.34 22.74
CA TYR A 203 -3.47 -1.07 22.88
C TYR A 203 -3.99 -0.27 21.70
N ILE A 204 -3.19 0.68 21.22
CA ILE A 204 -3.49 1.50 20.04
C ILE A 204 -3.54 0.60 18.79
N GLU A 205 -2.60 -0.32 18.64
CA GLU A 205 -2.59 -1.31 17.57
C GLU A 205 -3.89 -2.12 17.53
N ILE A 206 -4.30 -2.68 18.67
CA ILE A 206 -5.56 -3.43 18.78
C ILE A 206 -6.76 -2.53 18.43
N ALA A 207 -6.78 -1.28 18.90
CA ALA A 207 -7.85 -0.35 18.60
C ALA A 207 -7.93 -0.02 17.10
N ILE A 208 -6.78 0.18 16.42
CA ILE A 208 -6.74 0.41 14.97
C ILE A 208 -7.29 -0.81 14.22
N PHE A 209 -6.88 -2.02 14.57
CA PHE A 209 -7.41 -3.24 13.94
C PHE A 209 -8.92 -3.38 14.16
N ALA A 210 -9.42 -3.06 15.35
CA ALA A 210 -10.85 -3.06 15.62
C ALA A 210 -11.60 -2.01 14.77
N LEU A 211 -11.08 -0.79 14.65
CA LEU A 211 -11.67 0.29 13.83
C LEU A 211 -11.65 -0.04 12.34
N LEU A 212 -10.59 -0.70 11.84
CA LEU A 212 -10.54 -1.22 10.47
C LEU A 212 -11.61 -2.30 10.27
N TRP A 213 -11.68 -3.26 11.18
CA TRP A 213 -12.65 -4.34 11.08
C TRP A 213 -14.11 -3.86 11.13
N LEU A 214 -14.38 -2.82 11.92
CA LEU A 214 -15.68 -2.15 11.98
C LEU A 214 -15.96 -1.23 10.77
N GLY A 215 -14.97 -1.01 9.89
CA GLY A 215 -15.10 -0.14 8.72
C GLY A 215 -15.17 1.36 9.04
N VAL A 216 -14.83 1.75 10.27
CA VAL A 216 -14.86 3.17 10.69
C VAL A 216 -13.83 4.01 9.92
N LEU A 217 -12.66 3.42 9.66
CA LEU A 217 -11.57 4.08 8.95
C LEU A 217 -11.74 4.08 7.41
N ASP A 218 -12.69 3.33 6.86
CA ASP A 218 -12.86 3.20 5.40
C ASP A 218 -13.17 4.55 4.74
N VAL A 219 -14.02 5.38 5.35
CA VAL A 219 -14.41 6.68 4.77
C VAL A 219 -13.22 7.63 4.70
N PRO A 220 -12.50 7.93 5.80
CA PRO A 220 -11.38 8.85 5.75
C PRO A 220 -10.22 8.33 4.89
N LEU A 221 -9.93 7.02 4.95
CA LEU A 221 -8.85 6.43 4.15
C LEU A 221 -9.19 6.45 2.65
N SER A 222 -10.41 6.07 2.28
CA SER A 222 -10.85 6.11 0.87
C SER A 222 -10.92 7.54 0.34
N PHE A 223 -11.34 8.51 1.15
CA PHE A 223 -11.34 9.92 0.75
C PHE A 223 -9.92 10.41 0.42
N LEU A 224 -8.95 10.17 1.31
CA LEU A 224 -7.55 10.57 1.10
C LEU A 224 -6.93 9.85 -0.10
N THR A 225 -7.15 8.54 -0.19
CA THR A 225 -6.64 7.73 -1.31
C THR A 225 -7.18 8.23 -2.65
N ASN A 226 -8.49 8.46 -2.74
CA ASN A 226 -9.11 8.95 -3.97
C ASN A 226 -8.67 10.37 -4.32
N ALA A 227 -8.49 11.25 -3.34
CA ALA A 227 -7.98 12.60 -3.58
C ALA A 227 -6.57 12.57 -4.19
N ILE A 228 -5.67 11.73 -3.66
CA ILE A 228 -4.30 11.57 -4.16
C ILE A 228 -4.32 10.95 -5.58
N LEU A 229 -5.08 9.86 -5.78
CA LEU A 229 -5.21 9.22 -7.09
C LEU A 229 -5.77 10.18 -8.14
N THR A 230 -6.82 10.92 -7.80
CA THR A 230 -7.38 11.93 -8.71
C THR A 230 -6.34 12.99 -9.06
N GLY A 231 -5.55 13.44 -8.08
CA GLY A 231 -4.44 14.35 -8.34
C GLY A 231 -3.40 13.76 -9.28
N MET A 232 -3.00 12.50 -9.07
CA MET A 232 -2.06 11.80 -9.95
C MET A 232 -2.58 11.68 -11.39
N TYR A 233 -3.84 11.26 -11.57
CA TYR A 233 -4.45 11.13 -12.92
C TYR A 233 -4.57 12.49 -13.61
N ARG A 234 -5.00 13.54 -12.91
CA ARG A 234 -5.05 14.90 -13.46
C ARG A 234 -3.69 15.42 -13.90
N LEU A 235 -2.60 15.09 -13.17
CA LEU A 235 -1.25 15.47 -13.58
C LEU A 235 -0.86 14.85 -14.92
N TRP A 236 -1.27 13.61 -15.19
CA TRP A 236 -1.03 12.95 -16.48
C TRP A 236 -1.88 13.55 -17.60
N GLU A 237 -3.13 13.94 -17.30
CA GLU A 237 -4.03 14.60 -18.26
C GLU A 237 -3.53 16.01 -18.69
N LEU A 238 -2.66 16.65 -17.89
CA LEU A 238 -2.01 17.91 -18.26
C LEU A 238 -0.97 17.75 -19.39
N ILE A 239 -0.54 16.53 -19.67
CA ILE A 239 0.41 16.24 -20.74
C ILE A 239 -0.40 16.19 -22.07
N PRO A 240 -0.10 17.09 -23.05
CA PRO A 240 -0.95 17.24 -24.25
C PRO A 240 -1.18 15.96 -25.05
N ILE A 241 -0.30 14.98 -24.93
CA ILE A 241 -0.44 13.69 -25.62
C ILE A 241 -1.53 12.79 -25.01
N PHE A 242 -1.97 13.06 -23.76
CA PHE A 242 -2.98 12.28 -23.05
C PHE A 242 -4.30 13.05 -22.84
N ALA A 243 -4.35 14.33 -23.27
CA ALA A 243 -5.50 15.23 -23.14
C ALA A 243 -6.60 14.95 -24.19
#